data_eb09fa107c37e0ad3bb2abd157cbdbd1
#
_entry.id   eb09fa107c37e0ad3bb2abd157cbdbd1
#
_cell.length_a   1.000
_cell.length_b   1.000
_cell.length_c   1.000
_cell.angle_alpha   90.00
_cell.angle_beta   90.00
_cell.angle_gamma   90.00
#
_symmetry.space_group_name_H-M   'P 1'
#
loop_
_entity.id
_entity.type
_entity.pdbx_description
1 polymer ?
#
loop_
_entity_poly.entity_id
_entity_poly.type
_entity_poly.pdbx_seq_one_letter_code
_entity_poly.pdbx_strand_id
1 'polypeptide(L)'
;MKFLGLAVIVILAAQSAIAQEALIKRGSCPSGYRVSGDYCVPNSGSSPPAIGKVGSCPSGYRVSGDYCLANSANSKHAVVKAGSCPSGYRVSGDYCLQN
;
A
#
# COMPACT_ATOMS: atom_id res chain seq x y z
N MET A 1 -0.26 -40.15 6.83
CA MET A 1 -0.40 -39.57 6.80
C MET A 1 -0.03 -38.57 6.71
N LYS A 2 0.09 -38.18 6.73
CA LYS A 2 0.24 -37.42 6.71
C LYS A 2 0.36 -36.49 6.07
N PHE A 3 0.42 -36.02 5.65
CA PHE A 3 0.47 -35.18 4.98
C PHE A 3 0.25 -34.05 5.12
N LEU A 4 -0.16 -33.99 5.37
CA LEU A 4 -0.63 -33.12 5.81
C LEU A 4 0.12 -31.94 5.90
N GLY A 5 0.68 -31.85 6.61
CA GLY A 5 1.24 -30.68 6.97
C GLY A 5 1.69 -29.89 5.84
N LEU A 6 2.15 -30.43 5.11
CA LEU A 6 2.57 -29.85 4.01
C LEU A 6 1.97 -28.66 3.57
N ALA A 7 0.95 -28.74 3.35
CA ALA A 7 0.23 -27.71 2.78
C ALA A 7 0.60 -26.46 3.41
N VAL A 8 0.56 -26.41 4.55
CA VAL A 8 0.90 -25.33 5.28
C VAL A 8 1.92 -24.49 4.77
N ILE A 9 2.89 -24.97 4.57
CA ILE A 9 3.94 -24.29 4.12
C ILE A 9 3.71 -23.28 3.17
N VAL A 10 3.25 -23.66 2.24
CA VAL A 10 2.91 -22.83 1.27
C VAL A 10 2.55 -21.51 1.60
N ILE A 11 1.68 -21.41 2.28
CA ILE A 11 1.19 -20.23 2.66
C ILE A 11 2.19 -19.22 2.84
N LEU A 12 3.06 -19.45 3.54
CA LEU A 12 4.05 -18.57 3.77
C LEU A 12 4.59 -17.82 2.65
N ALA A 13 4.92 -18.46 1.71
CA ALA A 13 5.50 -17.81 0.60
C ALA A 13 4.76 -16.58 0.23
N ALA A 14 3.58 -16.66 0.26
CA ALA A 14 2.77 -15.54 -0.12
C ALA A 14 3.06 -14.27 0.62
N GLN A 15 3.51 -14.37 1.74
CA GLN A 15 3.71 -13.21 2.51
C GLN A 15 4.77 -12.30 2.09
N SER A 16 5.66 -12.74 1.33
CA SER A 16 6.76 -11.87 0.97
C SER A 16 6.37 -10.72 0.09
N ALA A 17 5.31 -10.83 -0.60
CA ALA A 17 4.97 -9.76 -1.53
C ALA A 17 4.30 -8.58 -0.85
N ILE A 18 4.59 -7.40 -1.35
CA ILE A 18 3.94 -6.22 -0.85
C ILE A 18 2.71 -6.08 -1.68
N ALA A 19 1.59 -6.22 -1.10
CA ALA A 19 0.36 -6.17 -1.83
C ALA A 19 -0.28 -4.80 -1.84
N GLN A 20 -0.99 -4.53 -2.88
CA GLN A 20 -1.81 -3.35 -2.95
C GLN A 20 -3.04 -3.71 -2.14
N GLU A 21 -3.35 -2.94 -1.17
CA GLU A 21 -4.48 -3.20 -0.30
C GLU A 21 -5.69 -2.36 -0.60
N ALA A 22 -6.83 -2.83 -0.18
CA ALA A 22 -8.05 -2.06 -0.32
C ALA A 22 -7.90 -0.82 0.55
N LEU A 23 -8.38 0.31 0.06
CA LEU A 23 -8.30 1.58 0.76
C LEU A 23 -9.69 2.04 1.14
N ILE A 24 -9.80 2.79 2.19
CA ILE A 24 -11.08 3.37 2.55
C ILE A 24 -11.35 4.44 1.50
N LYS A 25 -12.55 4.42 0.94
CA LYS A 25 -12.92 5.34 -0.11
C LYS A 25 -13.05 6.75 0.43
N ARG A 26 -12.40 7.70 -0.22
CA ARG A 26 -12.49 9.10 0.13
C ARG A 26 -12.77 9.84 -1.15
N GLY A 27 -14.00 10.00 -1.49
CA GLY A 27 -14.34 10.63 -2.75
C GLY A 27 -14.10 9.63 -3.86
N SER A 28 -13.29 9.96 -4.85
CA SER A 28 -13.00 9.06 -5.96
C SER A 28 -11.84 8.13 -5.64
N CYS A 29 -11.83 7.00 -6.28
CA CYS A 29 -10.71 6.07 -6.11
C CYS A 29 -9.53 6.50 -6.98
N PRO A 30 -8.32 6.17 -6.59
CA PRO A 30 -7.15 6.53 -7.38
C PRO A 30 -7.04 5.68 -8.63
N SER A 31 -6.19 6.08 -9.54
CA SER A 31 -5.95 5.36 -10.79
C SER A 31 -5.52 3.94 -10.49
N GLY A 32 -6.09 2.99 -11.18
CA GLY A 32 -5.76 1.58 -10.97
C GLY A 32 -6.63 0.90 -9.92
N TYR A 33 -7.58 1.64 -9.34
CA TYR A 33 -8.46 1.11 -8.31
C TYR A 33 -9.92 1.33 -8.72
N ARG A 34 -10.80 0.52 -8.21
CA ARG A 34 -12.24 0.67 -8.50
C ARG A 34 -13.02 0.72 -7.20
N VAL A 35 -14.19 1.28 -7.27
CA VAL A 35 -15.05 1.39 -6.11
C VAL A 35 -15.65 0.04 -5.78
N SER A 36 -15.63 -0.32 -4.52
CA SER A 36 -16.27 -1.51 -4.03
C SER A 36 -16.89 -1.15 -2.67
N GLY A 37 -18.13 -0.74 -2.69
CA GLY A 37 -18.80 -0.30 -1.47
C GLY A 37 -18.12 0.93 -0.90
N ASP A 38 -17.67 0.85 0.32
CA ASP A 38 -16.99 1.99 0.96
C ASP A 38 -15.48 1.92 0.80
N TYR A 39 -15.02 1.10 -0.13
CA TYR A 39 -13.58 0.94 -0.33
C TYR A 39 -13.18 1.09 -1.79
N CYS A 40 -11.90 1.32 -2.00
CA CYS A 40 -11.30 1.30 -3.31
C CYS A 40 -10.44 0.06 -3.35
N VAL A 41 -10.65 -0.81 -4.32
CA VAL A 41 -9.86 -2.05 -4.40
C VAL A 41 -9.04 -2.05 -5.67
N PRO A 42 -7.85 -2.62 -5.64
CA PRO A 42 -6.99 -2.62 -6.83
C PRO A 42 -7.65 -3.39 -7.97
N ASN A 43 -7.52 -2.87 -9.19
CA ASN A 43 -8.09 -3.52 -10.36
C ASN A 43 -7.36 -4.81 -10.69
N SER A 44 -6.10 -4.90 -10.34
CA SER A 44 -5.31 -6.10 -10.61
C SER A 44 -4.10 -6.13 -9.70
N GLY A 45 -3.36 -7.21 -9.75
CA GLY A 45 -2.15 -7.33 -8.95
C GLY A 45 -1.05 -6.36 -9.35
N SER A 46 -1.19 -5.72 -10.51
CA SER A 46 -0.18 -4.76 -10.94
C SER A 46 -0.60 -3.32 -10.68
N SER A 47 -1.68 -3.09 -10.00
CA SER A 47 -2.07 -1.73 -9.65
C SER A 47 -1.01 -1.15 -8.72
N PRO A 48 -0.64 0.12 -8.89
CA PRO A 48 0.40 0.69 -8.01
C PRO A 48 -0.13 0.86 -6.60
N PRO A 49 0.73 0.74 -5.60
CA PRO A 49 0.34 0.96 -4.22
C PRO A 49 -0.16 2.38 -4.01
N ALA A 50 -1.08 2.55 -3.13
CA ALA A 50 -1.65 3.87 -2.84
C ALA A 50 -1.89 4.05 -1.35
N ILE A 51 -1.85 5.29 -0.89
CA ILE A 51 -2.11 5.59 0.51
C ILE A 51 -2.95 6.86 0.55
N GLY A 52 -3.64 7.08 1.65
CA GLY A 52 -4.44 8.28 1.80
C GLY A 52 -3.55 9.51 1.81
N LYS A 53 -4.02 10.59 1.21
CA LYS A 53 -3.25 11.81 1.15
C LYS A 53 -3.48 12.65 2.39
N VAL A 54 -2.40 13.08 3.04
CA VAL A 54 -2.47 14.00 4.15
C VAL A 54 -1.34 14.98 3.94
N GLY A 55 -1.58 16.02 3.24
CA GLY A 55 -0.55 16.97 2.92
C GLY A 55 0.12 16.57 1.63
N SER A 56 1.40 16.85 1.47
CA SER A 56 2.12 16.50 0.25
C SER A 56 2.45 15.03 0.24
N CYS A 57 2.48 14.45 -0.94
CA CYS A 57 2.82 13.04 -1.05
C CYS A 57 4.31 12.82 -0.81
N PRO A 58 4.70 11.67 -0.30
CA PRO A 58 6.11 11.40 -0.04
C PRO A 58 6.88 11.12 -1.32
N SER A 59 8.18 11.08 -1.22
CA SER A 59 9.06 10.83 -2.34
C SER A 59 8.68 9.51 -3.02
N GLY A 60 8.61 9.50 -4.32
CA GLY A 60 8.25 8.31 -5.07
C GLY A 60 6.76 8.15 -5.28
N TYR A 61 5.96 9.11 -4.81
CA TYR A 61 4.51 9.07 -4.95
C TYR A 61 4.02 10.36 -5.57
N ARG A 62 2.87 10.29 -6.20
CA ARG A 62 2.26 11.47 -6.82
C ARG A 62 0.82 11.59 -6.35
N VAL A 63 0.30 12.77 -6.43
CA VAL A 63 -1.09 13.02 -6.04
C VAL A 63 -2.04 12.39 -7.03
N SER A 64 -3.04 11.70 -6.53
CA SER A 64 -4.10 11.14 -7.34
C SER A 64 -5.40 11.35 -6.56
N GLY A 65 -6.02 12.51 -6.72
CA GLY A 65 -7.23 12.85 -5.97
C GLY A 65 -6.93 12.97 -4.49
N ASP A 66 -7.62 12.20 -3.70
CA ASP A 66 -7.42 12.22 -2.25
C ASP A 66 -6.40 11.18 -1.80
N TYR A 67 -5.59 10.71 -2.71
CA TYR A 67 -4.60 9.68 -2.42
C TYR A 67 -3.24 10.03 -2.98
N CYS A 68 -2.22 9.34 -2.47
CA CYS A 68 -0.88 9.40 -3.02
C CYS A 68 -0.65 8.05 -3.68
N LEU A 69 -0.30 8.06 -4.94
CA LEU A 69 -0.15 6.84 -5.71
C LEU A 69 1.33 6.61 -6.04
N ALA A 70 1.83 5.44 -5.81
CA ALA A 70 3.24 5.16 -6.08
C ALA A 70 3.56 5.38 -7.56
N ASN A 71 4.70 6.01 -7.84
CA ASN A 71 5.10 6.28 -9.22
C ASN A 71 5.50 5.03 -9.96
N SER A 72 5.94 4.02 -9.24
CA SER A 72 6.34 2.76 -9.88
C SER A 72 6.27 1.64 -8.86
N ALA A 73 6.42 0.42 -9.33
CA ALA A 73 6.41 -0.73 -8.45
C ALA A 73 7.61 -0.73 -7.51
N ASN A 74 8.63 0.07 -7.83
CA ASN A 74 9.83 0.13 -7.01
C ASN A 74 9.80 1.26 -5.98
N SER A 75 8.72 1.98 -5.89
CA SER A 75 8.60 3.04 -4.90
C SER A 75 8.68 2.41 -3.51
N LYS A 76 9.32 3.08 -2.58
CA LYS A 76 9.44 2.57 -1.23
C LYS A 76 8.07 2.59 -0.55
N HIS A 77 7.84 1.64 0.33
CA HIS A 77 6.57 1.57 1.04
C HIS A 77 6.44 2.80 1.96
N ALA A 78 5.27 3.35 2.02
CA ALA A 78 5.02 4.52 2.84
C ALA A 78 3.76 4.37 3.66
N VAL A 79 3.75 4.97 4.84
CA VAL A 79 2.57 4.97 5.69
C VAL A 79 2.41 6.38 6.25
N VAL A 80 1.22 6.70 6.67
CA VAL A 80 0.95 8.01 7.25
C VAL A 80 1.67 8.09 8.59
N LYS A 81 2.34 9.19 8.85
CA LYS A 81 3.09 9.36 10.07
C LYS A 81 2.16 9.60 11.24
N ALA A 82 2.35 8.87 12.31
CA ALA A 82 1.58 9.04 13.52
C ALA A 82 2.59 9.08 14.67
N GLY A 83 3.10 10.24 14.97
CA GLY A 83 4.13 10.38 15.98
C GLY A 83 5.48 10.10 15.33
N SER A 84 6.26 9.21 15.88
CA SER A 84 7.55 8.85 15.31
C SER A 84 7.39 7.75 14.28
N CYS A 85 8.34 7.66 13.38
CA CYS A 85 8.32 6.60 12.40
C CYS A 85 8.86 5.30 13.01
N PRO A 86 8.36 4.16 12.55
CA PRO A 86 8.83 2.88 13.07
C PRO A 86 10.24 2.56 12.57
N SER A 87 10.83 1.56 13.18
CA SER A 87 12.16 1.10 12.79
C SER A 87 12.16 0.72 11.33
N GLY A 88 13.17 1.09 10.61
CA GLY A 88 13.26 0.77 9.19
C GLY A 88 12.63 1.82 8.29
N TYR A 89 12.04 2.87 8.89
CA TYR A 89 11.42 3.94 8.13
C TYR A 89 12.01 5.29 8.54
N ARG A 90 11.92 6.24 7.68
CA ARG A 90 12.40 7.59 7.96
C ARG A 90 11.26 8.56 7.72
N VAL A 91 11.34 9.71 8.33
CA VAL A 91 10.33 10.74 8.16
C VAL A 91 10.41 11.34 6.76
N SER A 92 9.28 11.49 6.12
CA SER A 92 9.19 12.13 4.83
C SER A 92 7.92 13.00 4.86
N GLY A 93 8.03 14.20 5.36
CA GLY A 93 6.88 15.09 5.50
C GLY A 93 5.88 14.50 6.49
N ASP A 94 4.67 14.31 6.06
CA ASP A 94 3.63 13.76 6.91
C ASP A 94 3.56 12.24 6.82
N TYR A 95 4.59 11.63 6.27
CA TYR A 95 4.63 10.17 6.10
C TYR A 95 5.92 9.56 6.61
N CYS A 96 5.90 8.26 6.78
CA CYS A 96 7.10 7.51 7.09
C CYS A 96 7.39 6.67 5.85
N LEU A 97 8.59 6.77 5.35
CA LEU A 97 8.97 6.10 4.11
C LEU A 97 10.02 5.03 4.42
N GLN A 98 9.81 3.85 3.91
CA GLN A 98 10.69 2.74 4.19
C GLN A 98 12.10 3.03 3.69
N ASN A 99 13.08 2.72 4.49
CA ASN A 99 14.47 2.87 4.09
C ASN A 99 14.82 1.84 3.02
#